data_6ada56886bd9508fe462b444f4431486
#
_entry.id   6ada56886bd9508fe462b444f4431486
#
_cell.length_a   1.000
_cell.length_b   1.000
_cell.length_c   1.000
_cell.angle_alpha   90.00
_cell.angle_beta   90.00
_cell.angle_gamma   90.00
#
_symmetry.space_group_name_H-M   'P 1'
#
loop_
_entity.id
_entity.type
_entity.pdbx_description
1 polymer ?
#
loop_
_entity_poly.entity_id
_entity_poly.type
_entity_poly.pdbx_seq_one_letter_code
_entity_poly.pdbx_strand_id
1 'polypeptide(L)'
;MRSGLSASTLRLIEVFGLWLAVTVLYWPGAVALDAIWRNTTQETYTHGYLVLLISLWLIARDRKRLGATPVQRVPGALVPLVLFSALWLWSWRSAIQEPYVLLMPLILFAAVVAALGWRVARLVAFPIGYLYFAMPLWSNINGIVRALTSAVTGLLIWITGLPAYMQGNFVRLPGGTIEIANSCSGLHALIVGLALAALYGEVLRDSPRRRIEWLAVMGGVSLFVNWVRIFIVITAAYMTDMHSHLVKNHYWLGWWLFAAGFVAFLWWAGRKMTPAAPESPPKTDRSPTSDLSSHGAASPAWMGLVLIILSFVPVTGYAMGWAHSGANSPIAIGWPPAPRGWTGPSPARFGTWAPVFINPSGQSLRAYSETGGSVEAFVVAYRTQTQRGKLLGFRNTVLGDRGLRRESTRIVESPSGRWRETLAIGPTATRSLIWSRYRIGRRIFVEPRLSQLWYGLEALVDPPLSSIIALRTVCTADCTAAQIRLSSASVWLRPTLR
;
A
#
# COMPACT_ATOMS: atom_id res chain seq x y z
N MET A 1 33.52 -40.93 -7.30
CA MET A 1 33.00 -40.38 -6.06
C MET A 1 31.99 -39.28 -6.37
N ARG A 2 30.70 -39.56 -6.49
CA ARG A 2 29.65 -38.53 -6.56
C ARG A 2 29.19 -38.33 -5.12
N SER A 3 29.68 -37.28 -4.46
CA SER A 3 29.10 -36.79 -3.21
C SER A 3 27.71 -36.23 -3.53
N GLY A 4 26.70 -37.11 -3.53
CA GLY A 4 25.32 -36.70 -3.71
C GLY A 4 24.93 -35.78 -2.56
N LEU A 5 24.44 -34.58 -2.89
CA LEU A 5 23.85 -33.65 -1.91
C LEU A 5 22.76 -34.39 -1.10
N SER A 6 22.69 -34.15 0.21
CA SER A 6 21.61 -34.74 1.01
C SER A 6 20.24 -34.29 0.50
N ALA A 7 19.22 -35.13 0.61
CA ALA A 7 17.86 -34.80 0.18
C ALA A 7 17.35 -33.48 0.82
N SER A 8 17.74 -33.20 2.06
CA SER A 8 17.41 -31.95 2.75
C SER A 8 18.12 -30.73 2.12
N THR A 9 19.37 -30.87 1.73
CA THR A 9 20.11 -29.79 1.06
C THR A 9 19.54 -29.51 -0.33
N LEU A 10 19.25 -30.57 -1.09
CA LEU A 10 18.65 -30.44 -2.41
C LEU A 10 17.29 -29.71 -2.35
N ARG A 11 16.43 -30.09 -1.38
CA ARG A 11 15.13 -29.45 -1.21
C ARG A 11 15.23 -27.98 -0.82
N LEU A 12 16.21 -27.61 0.02
CA LEU A 12 16.47 -26.20 0.31
C LEU A 12 16.89 -25.43 -0.93
N ILE A 13 17.77 -26.01 -1.75
CA ILE A 13 18.21 -25.40 -3.00
C ILE A 13 17.01 -25.16 -3.94
N GLU A 14 16.10 -26.12 -4.06
CA GLU A 14 14.90 -25.99 -4.90
C GLU A 14 14.00 -24.88 -4.38
N VAL A 15 13.68 -24.83 -3.08
CA VAL A 15 12.81 -23.79 -2.49
C VAL A 15 13.44 -22.39 -2.55
N PHE A 16 14.72 -22.28 -2.18
CA PHE A 16 15.42 -20.98 -2.24
C PHE A 16 15.69 -20.56 -3.68
N GLY A 17 15.90 -21.50 -4.59
CA GLY A 17 16.01 -21.24 -6.02
C GLY A 17 14.73 -20.64 -6.60
N LEU A 18 13.57 -21.18 -6.26
CA LEU A 18 12.28 -20.61 -6.63
C LEU A 18 12.06 -19.23 -5.99
N TRP A 19 12.45 -19.05 -4.71
CA TRP A 19 12.37 -17.75 -4.07
C TRP A 19 13.23 -16.70 -4.78
N LEU A 20 14.49 -17.05 -5.05
CA LEU A 20 15.40 -16.18 -5.79
C LEU A 20 14.86 -15.88 -7.19
N ALA A 21 14.34 -16.88 -7.89
CA ALA A 21 13.75 -16.71 -9.21
C ALA A 21 12.58 -15.70 -9.16
N VAL A 22 11.66 -15.83 -8.19
CA VAL A 22 10.58 -14.86 -8.01
C VAL A 22 11.13 -13.47 -7.68
N THR A 23 12.11 -13.36 -6.79
CA THR A 23 12.70 -12.05 -6.42
C THR A 23 13.36 -11.36 -7.63
N VAL A 24 14.09 -12.11 -8.46
CA VAL A 24 14.79 -11.57 -9.62
C VAL A 24 13.82 -11.30 -10.78
N LEU A 25 12.94 -12.23 -11.11
CA LEU A 25 12.01 -12.08 -12.23
C LEU A 25 10.97 -10.98 -11.95
N TYR A 26 10.54 -10.84 -10.70
CA TYR A 26 9.59 -9.82 -10.27
C TYR A 26 10.28 -8.64 -9.57
N TRP A 27 11.49 -8.30 -10.04
CA TRP A 27 12.36 -7.25 -9.50
C TRP A 27 11.68 -5.92 -9.14
N PRO A 28 10.74 -5.36 -9.94
CA PRO A 28 10.03 -4.14 -9.53
C PRO A 28 9.31 -4.26 -8.19
N GLY A 29 8.81 -5.45 -7.85
CA GLY A 29 8.20 -5.73 -6.54
C GLY A 29 9.23 -5.75 -5.43
N ALA A 30 10.41 -6.34 -5.66
CA ALA A 30 11.51 -6.35 -4.68
C ALA A 30 12.03 -4.94 -4.38
N VAL A 31 12.21 -4.11 -5.42
CA VAL A 31 12.60 -2.68 -5.27
C VAL A 31 11.53 -1.89 -4.53
N ALA A 32 10.25 -2.17 -4.81
CA ALA A 32 9.17 -1.50 -4.11
C ALA A 32 9.12 -1.87 -2.61
N LEU A 33 9.36 -3.14 -2.27
CA LEU A 33 9.48 -3.60 -0.88
C LEU A 33 10.66 -2.94 -0.18
N ASP A 34 11.84 -2.91 -0.81
CA ASP A 34 13.01 -2.22 -0.29
C ASP A 34 12.71 -0.75 0.02
N ALA A 35 12.03 -0.04 -0.89
CA ALA A 35 11.64 1.35 -0.68
C ALA A 35 10.63 1.52 0.48
N ILE A 36 9.69 0.57 0.66
CA ILE A 36 8.74 0.57 1.77
C ILE A 36 9.47 0.34 3.10
N TRP A 37 10.41 -0.62 3.15
CA TRP A 37 11.13 -0.97 4.37
C TRP A 37 12.16 0.08 4.80
N ARG A 38 12.71 0.85 3.85
CA ARG A 38 13.62 1.99 4.13
C ARG A 38 12.88 3.28 4.45
N ASN A 39 11.56 3.32 4.34
CA ASN A 39 10.80 4.55 4.60
C ASN A 39 10.70 4.83 6.11
N THR A 40 11.67 5.58 6.62
CA THR A 40 11.72 6.00 8.04
C THR A 40 10.74 7.13 8.36
N THR A 41 10.18 7.81 7.36
CA THR A 41 9.21 8.90 7.59
C THR A 41 7.85 8.37 8.05
N GLN A 42 7.42 7.23 7.50
CA GLN A 42 6.17 6.58 7.90
C GLN A 42 6.37 5.47 8.95
N GLU A 43 7.58 4.90 9.03
CA GLU A 43 8.05 3.89 9.99
C GLU A 43 7.22 2.61 10.10
N THR A 44 6.13 2.48 9.36
CA THR A 44 5.13 1.39 9.54
C THR A 44 5.71 0.00 9.24
N TYR A 45 6.64 -0.11 8.29
CA TYR A 45 7.16 -1.40 7.80
C TYR A 45 8.69 -1.52 7.89
N THR A 46 9.35 -0.74 8.74
CA THR A 46 10.82 -0.75 8.90
C THR A 46 11.38 -2.10 9.39
N HIS A 47 10.54 -2.94 9.99
CA HIS A 47 10.86 -4.30 10.42
C HIS A 47 10.89 -5.33 9.28
N GLY A 48 10.67 -4.92 8.02
CA GLY A 48 10.49 -5.81 6.87
C GLY A 48 11.68 -6.73 6.61
N TYR A 49 12.91 -6.22 6.72
CA TYR A 49 14.11 -7.07 6.58
C TYR A 49 14.19 -8.15 7.65
N LEU A 50 13.80 -7.85 8.89
CA LEU A 50 13.76 -8.83 9.98
C LEU A 50 12.74 -9.94 9.68
N VAL A 51 11.55 -9.57 9.19
CA VAL A 51 10.51 -10.53 8.77
C VAL A 51 11.02 -11.42 7.66
N LEU A 52 11.73 -10.86 6.66
CA LEU A 52 12.36 -11.63 5.58
C LEU A 52 13.37 -12.64 6.14
N LEU A 53 14.28 -12.21 7.00
CA LEU A 53 15.30 -13.09 7.60
C LEU A 53 14.66 -14.22 8.44
N ILE A 54 13.62 -13.90 9.22
CA ILE A 54 12.86 -14.89 9.98
C ILE A 54 12.19 -15.90 9.04
N SER A 55 11.59 -15.46 7.94
CA SER A 55 10.98 -16.35 6.95
C SER A 55 11.99 -17.32 6.35
N LEU A 56 13.16 -16.83 5.95
CA LEU A 56 14.24 -17.66 5.42
C LEU A 56 14.76 -18.64 6.48
N TRP A 57 14.92 -18.19 7.73
CA TRP A 57 15.34 -19.03 8.84
C TRP A 57 14.33 -20.16 9.15
N LEU A 58 13.03 -19.87 9.12
CA LEU A 58 11.98 -20.87 9.33
C LEU A 58 12.04 -21.99 8.28
N ILE A 59 12.29 -21.65 7.01
CA ILE A 59 12.47 -22.65 5.94
C ILE A 59 13.73 -23.49 6.20
N ALA A 60 14.85 -22.84 6.55
CA ALA A 60 16.11 -23.52 6.83
C ALA A 60 16.02 -24.43 8.08
N ARG A 61 15.27 -23.99 9.12
CA ARG A 61 15.00 -24.77 10.33
C ARG A 61 14.31 -26.09 10.04
N ASP A 62 13.32 -26.08 9.15
CA ASP A 62 12.52 -27.27 8.83
C ASP A 62 13.11 -28.14 7.69
N ARG A 63 14.41 -27.93 7.34
CA ARG A 63 15.11 -28.62 6.24
C ARG A 63 14.98 -30.14 6.27
N LYS A 64 15.04 -30.79 7.47
CA LYS A 64 14.93 -32.24 7.61
C LYS A 64 13.54 -32.73 7.17
N ARG A 65 12.48 -32.02 7.57
CA ARG A 65 11.09 -32.32 7.16
C ARG A 65 10.90 -32.10 5.66
N LEU A 66 11.44 -31.01 5.13
CA LEU A 66 11.40 -30.73 3.69
C LEU A 66 12.07 -31.85 2.89
N GLY A 67 13.26 -32.33 3.32
CA GLY A 67 13.98 -33.42 2.66
C GLY A 67 13.26 -34.77 2.74
N ALA A 68 12.51 -35.03 3.83
CA ALA A 68 11.74 -36.26 4.01
C ALA A 68 10.38 -36.25 3.25
N THR A 69 9.95 -35.10 2.75
CA THR A 69 8.64 -34.97 2.07
C THR A 69 8.77 -35.30 0.58
N PRO A 70 7.96 -36.25 0.06
CA PRO A 70 7.98 -36.61 -1.35
C PRO A 70 7.48 -35.47 -2.24
N VAL A 71 8.13 -35.29 -3.40
CA VAL A 71 7.71 -34.33 -4.42
C VAL A 71 6.58 -34.90 -5.25
N GLN A 72 5.63 -34.05 -5.56
CA GLN A 72 4.52 -34.37 -6.46
C GLN A 72 4.37 -33.24 -7.48
N ARG A 73 4.22 -33.60 -8.75
CA ARG A 73 3.91 -32.60 -9.78
C ARG A 73 2.42 -32.24 -9.68
N VAL A 74 2.14 -30.94 -9.66
CA VAL A 74 0.76 -30.44 -9.61
C VAL A 74 0.51 -29.51 -10.82
N PRO A 75 0.21 -30.06 -12.02
CA PRO A 75 0.03 -29.24 -13.22
C PRO A 75 -1.07 -28.18 -13.05
N GLY A 76 -2.15 -28.50 -12.31
CA GLY A 76 -3.23 -27.55 -12.02
C GLY A 76 -2.77 -26.28 -11.30
N ALA A 77 -1.66 -26.30 -10.60
CA ALA A 77 -1.10 -25.12 -9.94
C ALA A 77 -0.42 -24.12 -10.93
N LEU A 78 -0.20 -24.52 -12.17
CA LEU A 78 0.26 -23.59 -13.22
C LEU A 78 -0.81 -22.54 -13.53
N VAL A 79 -2.09 -22.86 -13.39
CA VAL A 79 -3.19 -21.91 -13.61
C VAL A 79 -3.13 -20.72 -12.64
N PRO A 80 -3.16 -20.91 -11.31
CA PRO A 80 -3.01 -19.79 -10.39
C PRO A 80 -1.66 -19.10 -10.53
N LEU A 81 -0.57 -19.79 -10.87
CA LEU A 81 0.72 -19.16 -11.14
C LEU A 81 0.64 -18.16 -12.29
N VAL A 82 0.03 -18.53 -13.43
CA VAL A 82 -0.15 -17.63 -14.58
C VAL A 82 -1.10 -16.49 -14.24
N LEU A 83 -2.21 -16.77 -13.55
CA LEU A 83 -3.18 -15.74 -13.16
C LEU A 83 -2.57 -14.69 -12.22
N PHE A 84 -1.83 -15.11 -11.19
CA PHE A 84 -1.16 -14.17 -10.28
C PHE A 84 -0.06 -13.39 -10.99
N SER A 85 0.68 -14.03 -11.90
CA SER A 85 1.70 -13.35 -12.70
C SER A 85 1.07 -12.32 -13.66
N ALA A 86 -0.03 -12.64 -14.31
CA ALA A 86 -0.76 -11.73 -15.19
C ALA A 86 -1.34 -10.54 -14.39
N LEU A 87 -1.92 -10.80 -13.22
CA LEU A 87 -2.44 -9.76 -12.33
C LEU A 87 -1.30 -8.87 -11.79
N TRP A 88 -0.13 -9.47 -11.50
CA TRP A 88 1.07 -8.73 -11.14
C TRP A 88 1.52 -7.79 -12.27
N LEU A 89 1.59 -8.29 -13.50
CA LEU A 89 1.96 -7.49 -14.68
C LEU A 89 0.98 -6.33 -14.88
N TRP A 90 -0.32 -6.60 -14.83
CA TRP A 90 -1.34 -5.57 -14.95
C TRP A 90 -1.22 -4.50 -13.85
N SER A 91 -1.03 -4.91 -12.59
CA SER A 91 -0.88 -3.99 -11.46
C SER A 91 0.40 -3.14 -11.59
N TRP A 92 1.50 -3.75 -12.03
CA TRP A 92 2.76 -3.05 -12.27
C TRP A 92 2.65 -2.04 -13.41
N ARG A 93 2.05 -2.43 -14.53
CA ARG A 93 1.79 -1.53 -15.68
C ARG A 93 0.79 -0.43 -15.34
N SER A 94 -0.15 -0.69 -14.46
CA SER A 94 -1.09 0.31 -13.92
C SER A 94 -0.44 1.28 -12.94
N ALA A 95 0.82 1.10 -12.58
CA ALA A 95 1.50 1.84 -11.50
C ALA A 95 0.77 1.76 -10.14
N ILE A 96 0.01 0.68 -9.87
CA ILE A 96 -0.65 0.44 -8.58
C ILE A 96 0.24 -0.45 -7.73
N GLN A 97 0.97 0.17 -6.77
CA GLN A 97 2.06 -0.50 -6.04
C GLN A 97 1.59 -1.64 -5.14
N GLU A 98 0.52 -1.45 -4.38
CA GLU A 98 0.09 -2.41 -3.36
C GLU A 98 -0.20 -3.80 -3.93
N PRO A 99 -1.03 -4.00 -4.98
CA PRO A 99 -1.33 -5.33 -5.47
C PRO A 99 -0.11 -6.08 -6.00
N TYR A 100 0.79 -5.44 -6.78
CA TYR A 100 1.91 -6.19 -7.34
C TYR A 100 2.95 -6.59 -6.28
N VAL A 101 3.05 -5.87 -5.17
CA VAL A 101 3.86 -6.28 -4.03
C VAL A 101 3.20 -7.44 -3.29
N LEU A 102 1.89 -7.37 -3.02
CA LEU A 102 1.13 -8.40 -2.30
C LEU A 102 1.03 -9.72 -3.06
N LEU A 103 1.14 -9.70 -4.39
CA LEU A 103 1.10 -10.90 -5.22
C LEU A 103 2.40 -11.72 -5.17
N MET A 104 3.54 -11.14 -4.79
CA MET A 104 4.82 -11.86 -4.78
C MET A 104 4.82 -13.12 -3.92
N PRO A 105 4.32 -13.12 -2.66
CA PRO A 105 4.23 -14.35 -1.88
C PRO A 105 3.27 -15.39 -2.48
N LEU A 106 2.17 -14.95 -3.12
CA LEU A 106 1.23 -15.86 -3.78
C LEU A 106 1.84 -16.51 -5.02
N ILE A 107 2.60 -15.77 -5.82
CA ILE A 107 3.34 -16.27 -6.98
C ILE A 107 4.39 -17.30 -6.50
N LEU A 108 5.14 -16.97 -5.44
CA LEU A 108 6.11 -17.89 -4.86
C LEU A 108 5.43 -19.17 -4.35
N PHE A 109 4.33 -19.03 -3.63
CA PHE A 109 3.59 -20.19 -3.13
C PHE A 109 3.05 -21.06 -4.25
N ALA A 110 2.45 -20.46 -5.29
CA ALA A 110 1.96 -21.18 -6.48
C ALA A 110 3.09 -21.88 -7.23
N ALA A 111 4.26 -21.24 -7.36
CA ALA A 111 5.45 -21.85 -7.96
C ALA A 111 5.94 -23.07 -7.17
N VAL A 112 5.96 -22.98 -5.83
CA VAL A 112 6.33 -24.11 -4.96
C VAL A 112 5.30 -25.24 -5.08
N VAL A 113 3.99 -24.94 -5.10
CA VAL A 113 2.94 -25.97 -5.31
C VAL A 113 3.12 -26.63 -6.67
N ALA A 114 3.33 -25.87 -7.73
CA ALA A 114 3.51 -26.39 -9.08
C ALA A 114 4.75 -27.30 -9.19
N ALA A 115 5.88 -26.83 -8.67
CA ALA A 115 7.17 -27.50 -8.82
C ALA A 115 7.35 -28.70 -7.89
N LEU A 116 7.00 -28.53 -6.59
CA LEU A 116 7.34 -29.47 -5.51
C LEU A 116 6.11 -30.16 -4.91
N GLY A 117 4.90 -29.64 -5.19
CA GLY A 117 3.65 -30.22 -4.76
C GLY A 117 3.13 -29.67 -3.42
N TRP A 118 1.87 -30.04 -3.15
CA TRP A 118 1.10 -29.49 -2.04
C TRP A 118 1.66 -29.85 -0.66
N ARG A 119 2.26 -31.05 -0.52
CA ARG A 119 2.86 -31.49 0.74
C ARG A 119 4.05 -30.63 1.15
N VAL A 120 4.95 -30.32 0.19
CA VAL A 120 6.09 -29.41 0.40
C VAL A 120 5.60 -27.97 0.63
N ALA A 121 4.64 -27.52 -0.18
CA ALA A 121 4.10 -26.16 -0.07
C ALA A 121 3.48 -25.88 1.31
N ARG A 122 2.81 -26.85 1.94
CA ARG A 122 2.27 -26.71 3.31
C ARG A 122 3.35 -26.43 4.37
N LEU A 123 4.56 -26.98 4.21
CA LEU A 123 5.66 -26.76 5.15
C LEU A 123 6.23 -25.34 5.03
N VAL A 124 6.16 -24.73 3.84
CA VAL A 124 6.63 -23.36 3.60
C VAL A 124 5.50 -22.33 3.58
N ALA A 125 4.25 -22.76 3.77
CA ALA A 125 3.09 -21.88 3.74
C ALA A 125 3.17 -20.77 4.79
N PHE A 126 3.53 -21.14 6.05
CA PHE A 126 3.67 -20.16 7.12
C PHE A 126 4.83 -19.19 6.85
N PRO A 127 6.07 -19.62 6.57
CA PRO A 127 7.16 -18.73 6.23
C PRO A 127 6.83 -17.75 5.10
N ILE A 128 6.19 -18.22 4.01
CA ILE A 128 5.78 -17.37 2.89
C ILE A 128 4.66 -16.40 3.33
N GLY A 129 3.66 -16.89 4.06
CA GLY A 129 2.57 -16.06 4.59
C GLY A 129 3.04 -15.03 5.61
N TYR A 130 4.10 -15.33 6.36
CA TYR A 130 4.69 -14.43 7.36
C TYR A 130 5.20 -13.11 6.75
N LEU A 131 5.60 -13.13 5.46
CA LEU A 131 6.00 -11.93 4.73
C LEU A 131 4.91 -10.85 4.69
N TYR A 132 3.63 -11.22 4.80
CA TYR A 132 2.54 -10.23 4.80
C TYR A 132 2.58 -9.28 6.00
N PHE A 133 3.26 -9.62 7.08
CA PHE A 133 3.51 -8.68 8.18
C PHE A 133 4.47 -7.53 7.80
N ALA A 134 5.25 -7.70 6.73
CA ALA A 134 6.16 -6.69 6.20
C ALA A 134 5.61 -5.96 4.95
N MET A 135 4.36 -6.19 4.58
CA MET A 135 3.76 -5.69 3.35
C MET A 135 2.62 -4.69 3.61
N PRO A 136 2.30 -3.78 2.66
CA PRO A 136 1.34 -2.70 2.86
C PRO A 136 -0.14 -3.15 2.92
N LEU A 137 -0.42 -4.42 3.17
CA LEU A 137 -1.76 -4.97 3.40
C LEU A 137 -2.49 -4.25 4.55
N TRP A 138 -1.75 -3.92 5.60
CA TRP A 138 -2.27 -3.35 6.85
C TRP A 138 -2.60 -1.86 6.76
N SER A 139 -2.08 -1.16 5.75
CA SER A 139 -2.33 0.28 5.55
C SER A 139 -3.82 0.60 5.42
N ASN A 140 -4.61 -0.34 4.87
CA ASN A 140 -6.05 -0.16 4.68
C ASN A 140 -6.84 -0.09 5.98
N ILE A 141 -6.36 -0.69 7.07
CA ILE A 141 -7.02 -0.64 8.39
C ILE A 141 -6.54 0.52 9.26
N ASN A 142 -5.53 1.29 8.81
CA ASN A 142 -4.96 2.38 9.60
C ASN A 142 -6.00 3.42 10.02
N GLY A 143 -6.95 3.75 9.14
CA GLY A 143 -8.06 4.65 9.45
C GLY A 143 -8.93 4.15 10.59
N ILE A 144 -9.22 2.85 10.62
CA ILE A 144 -10.02 2.20 11.68
C ILE A 144 -9.25 2.22 13.00
N VAL A 145 -7.98 1.81 12.98
CA VAL A 145 -7.14 1.78 14.19
C VAL A 145 -6.95 3.18 14.78
N ARG A 146 -6.77 4.20 13.91
CA ARG A 146 -6.70 5.60 14.34
C ARG A 146 -8.00 6.10 14.96
N ALA A 147 -9.14 5.80 14.34
CA ALA A 147 -10.46 6.17 14.88
C ALA A 147 -10.70 5.53 16.25
N LEU A 148 -10.37 4.24 16.40
CA LEU A 148 -10.44 3.53 17.68
C LEU A 148 -9.53 4.20 18.73
N THR A 149 -8.31 4.52 18.36
CA THR A 149 -7.35 5.22 19.24
C THR A 149 -7.85 6.59 19.66
N SER A 150 -8.44 7.37 18.73
CA SER A 150 -9.07 8.67 19.06
C SER A 150 -10.24 8.52 20.01
N ALA A 151 -11.11 7.52 19.82
CA ALA A 151 -12.24 7.25 20.69
C ALA A 151 -11.80 6.88 22.12
N VAL A 152 -10.82 5.95 22.24
CA VAL A 152 -10.28 5.55 23.55
C VAL A 152 -9.56 6.72 24.24
N THR A 153 -8.81 7.52 23.49
CA THR A 153 -8.17 8.73 24.02
C THR A 153 -9.20 9.70 24.57
N GLY A 154 -10.29 9.95 23.84
CA GLY A 154 -11.39 10.79 24.31
C GLY A 154 -12.04 10.27 25.59
N LEU A 155 -12.24 8.95 25.69
CA LEU A 155 -12.74 8.31 26.90
C LEU A 155 -11.78 8.49 28.09
N LEU A 156 -10.47 8.31 27.88
CA LEU A 156 -9.46 8.51 28.93
C LEU A 156 -9.41 9.97 29.42
N ILE A 157 -9.50 10.94 28.50
CA ILE A 157 -9.59 12.36 28.82
C ILE A 157 -10.82 12.63 29.69
N TRP A 158 -11.98 12.08 29.32
CA TRP A 158 -13.23 12.25 30.06
C TRP A 158 -13.15 11.64 31.45
N ILE A 159 -12.66 10.39 31.60
CA ILE A 159 -12.54 9.69 32.89
C ILE A 159 -11.59 10.42 33.86
N THR A 160 -10.51 10.96 33.32
CA THR A 160 -9.48 11.63 34.16
C THR A 160 -9.78 13.09 34.43
N GLY A 161 -10.83 13.67 33.82
CA GLY A 161 -11.16 15.08 34.00
C GLY A 161 -10.11 16.04 33.45
N LEU A 162 -9.25 15.59 32.53
CA LEU A 162 -8.22 16.42 31.91
C LEU A 162 -8.91 17.56 31.13
N PRO A 163 -8.50 18.84 31.29
CA PRO A 163 -9.12 19.97 30.58
C PRO A 163 -8.69 20.00 29.10
N ALA A 164 -9.15 19.00 28.37
CA ALA A 164 -8.92 18.81 26.96
C ALA A 164 -10.20 18.31 26.28
N TYR A 165 -10.33 18.54 24.96
CA TYR A 165 -11.43 17.98 24.22
C TYR A 165 -10.98 17.46 22.86
N MET A 166 -11.69 16.42 22.37
CA MET A 166 -11.45 15.81 21.07
C MET A 166 -12.24 16.50 19.97
N GLN A 167 -11.54 16.87 18.88
CA GLN A 167 -12.16 17.31 17.63
C GLN A 167 -11.66 16.43 16.48
N GLY A 168 -12.37 15.35 16.19
CA GLY A 168 -11.90 14.32 15.28
C GLY A 168 -10.62 13.65 15.81
N ASN A 169 -9.50 13.81 15.10
CA ASN A 169 -8.21 13.28 15.52
C ASN A 169 -7.31 14.32 16.25
N PHE A 170 -7.86 15.47 16.58
CA PHE A 170 -7.15 16.53 17.28
C PHE A 170 -7.57 16.58 18.74
N VAL A 171 -6.57 16.58 19.63
CA VAL A 171 -6.76 16.85 21.06
C VAL A 171 -6.41 18.31 21.29
N ARG A 172 -7.40 19.12 21.71
CA ARG A 172 -7.20 20.52 22.05
C ARG A 172 -7.00 20.66 23.55
N LEU A 173 -5.85 21.23 23.90
CA LEU A 173 -5.41 21.54 25.26
C LEU A 173 -5.36 23.06 25.43
N PRO A 174 -5.37 23.60 26.66
CA PRO A 174 -5.18 25.05 26.89
C PRO A 174 -3.89 25.60 26.25
N GLY A 175 -2.79 24.85 26.32
CA GLY A 175 -1.49 25.26 25.77
C GLY A 175 -1.29 24.95 24.28
N GLY A 176 -2.22 24.26 23.61
CA GLY A 176 -2.07 23.94 22.19
C GLY A 176 -2.90 22.75 21.67
N THR A 177 -2.58 22.30 20.49
CA THR A 177 -3.30 21.18 19.83
C THR A 177 -2.34 20.07 19.45
N ILE A 178 -2.69 18.82 19.78
CA ILE A 178 -1.97 17.61 19.39
C ILE A 178 -2.81 16.85 18.36
N GLU A 179 -2.20 16.47 17.24
CA GLU A 179 -2.82 15.59 16.26
C GLU A 179 -2.45 14.14 16.54
N ILE A 180 -3.45 13.25 16.63
CA ILE A 180 -3.24 11.80 16.56
C ILE A 180 -2.99 11.46 15.08
N ALA A 181 -1.73 11.57 14.66
CA ALA A 181 -1.29 11.33 13.30
C ALA A 181 -1.42 9.83 12.92
N ASN A 182 -1.29 9.53 11.62
CA ASN A 182 -1.30 8.13 11.14
C ASN A 182 -0.19 7.27 11.78
N SER A 183 0.97 7.84 12.07
CA SER A 183 2.07 7.16 12.77
C SER A 183 1.78 6.91 14.25
N CYS A 184 0.83 7.65 14.85
CA CYS A 184 0.41 7.50 16.24
C CYS A 184 -0.85 6.64 16.39
N SER A 185 -1.38 6.07 15.30
CA SER A 185 -2.57 5.20 15.33
C SER A 185 -2.38 3.92 16.18
N GLY A 186 -1.14 3.42 16.29
CA GLY A 186 -0.78 2.15 16.90
C GLY A 186 -0.65 1.00 15.90
N LEU A 187 -0.84 1.26 14.60
CA LEU A 187 -0.77 0.24 13.57
C LEU A 187 0.60 -0.45 13.54
N HIS A 188 1.70 0.30 13.66
CA HIS A 188 3.05 -0.28 13.68
C HIS A 188 3.23 -1.29 14.85
N ALA A 189 2.88 -0.88 16.06
CA ALA A 189 2.95 -1.74 17.25
C ALA A 189 2.06 -2.99 17.10
N LEU A 190 0.86 -2.81 16.53
CA LEU A 190 -0.07 -3.90 16.26
C LEU A 190 0.53 -4.93 15.28
N ILE A 191 1.09 -4.49 14.14
CA ILE A 191 1.68 -5.39 13.14
C ILE A 191 2.87 -6.15 13.73
N VAL A 192 3.78 -5.46 14.41
CA VAL A 192 4.95 -6.09 15.05
C VAL A 192 4.50 -7.08 16.13
N GLY A 193 3.53 -6.71 16.96
CA GLY A 193 2.99 -7.61 17.99
C GLY A 193 2.33 -8.85 17.39
N LEU A 194 1.51 -8.71 16.36
CA LEU A 194 0.89 -9.83 15.66
C LEU A 194 1.95 -10.72 14.99
N ALA A 195 2.99 -10.12 14.38
CA ALA A 195 4.10 -10.89 13.81
C ALA A 195 4.84 -11.71 14.86
N LEU A 196 5.15 -11.12 16.02
CA LEU A 196 5.79 -11.83 17.14
C LEU A 196 4.91 -12.95 17.69
N ALA A 197 3.61 -12.72 17.86
CA ALA A 197 2.67 -13.75 18.33
C ALA A 197 2.51 -14.89 17.32
N ALA A 198 2.44 -14.58 16.03
CA ALA A 198 2.39 -15.58 14.97
C ALA A 198 3.67 -16.45 14.96
N LEU A 199 4.83 -15.80 15.04
CA LEU A 199 6.12 -16.50 15.15
C LEU A 199 6.19 -17.38 16.40
N TYR A 200 5.75 -16.89 17.55
CA TYR A 200 5.72 -17.62 18.80
C TYR A 200 4.91 -18.91 18.67
N GLY A 201 3.68 -18.82 18.16
CA GLY A 201 2.83 -19.99 17.95
C GLY A 201 3.37 -20.98 16.91
N GLU A 202 4.11 -20.49 15.88
CA GLU A 202 4.76 -21.36 14.90
C GLU A 202 5.98 -22.07 15.46
N VAL A 203 6.81 -21.36 16.23
CA VAL A 203 8.01 -21.93 16.83
C VAL A 203 7.66 -23.04 17.84
N LEU A 204 6.59 -22.86 18.61
CA LEU A 204 6.07 -23.83 19.57
C LEU A 204 5.22 -24.93 18.91
N ARG A 205 4.89 -24.79 17.63
CA ARG A 205 4.00 -25.72 16.90
C ARG A 205 2.63 -25.86 17.54
N ASP A 206 2.11 -24.76 18.05
CA ASP A 206 0.83 -24.71 18.74
C ASP A 206 -0.35 -25.06 17.82
N SER A 207 -1.43 -25.52 18.44
CA SER A 207 -2.71 -25.75 17.77
C SER A 207 -3.28 -24.44 17.18
N PRO A 208 -4.11 -24.48 16.12
CA PRO A 208 -4.69 -23.27 15.53
C PRO A 208 -5.45 -22.40 16.55
N ARG A 209 -6.14 -23.02 17.52
CA ARG A 209 -6.86 -22.28 18.58
C ARG A 209 -5.92 -21.48 19.46
N ARG A 210 -4.79 -22.06 19.88
CA ARG A 210 -3.76 -21.34 20.65
C ARG A 210 -3.12 -20.21 19.84
N ARG A 211 -2.82 -20.44 18.57
CA ARG A 211 -2.27 -19.39 17.69
C ARG A 211 -3.20 -18.18 17.59
N ILE A 212 -4.51 -18.42 17.47
CA ILE A 212 -5.51 -17.35 17.48
C ILE A 212 -5.53 -16.63 18.84
N GLU A 213 -5.45 -17.36 19.95
CA GLU A 213 -5.36 -16.79 21.30
C GLU A 213 -4.13 -15.89 21.45
N TRP A 214 -2.95 -16.33 20.99
CA TRP A 214 -1.73 -15.51 21.02
C TRP A 214 -1.88 -14.23 20.19
N LEU A 215 -2.44 -14.32 18.99
CA LEU A 215 -2.70 -13.17 18.14
C LEU A 215 -3.69 -12.19 18.80
N ALA A 216 -4.78 -12.68 19.37
CA ALA A 216 -5.78 -11.85 20.02
C ALA A 216 -5.22 -11.11 21.24
N VAL A 217 -4.50 -11.82 22.11
CA VAL A 217 -3.93 -11.23 23.32
C VAL A 217 -2.83 -10.24 22.97
N MET A 218 -1.88 -10.60 22.10
CA MET A 218 -0.80 -9.68 21.73
C MET A 218 -1.29 -8.49 20.93
N GLY A 219 -2.31 -8.68 20.08
CA GLY A 219 -3.00 -7.57 19.40
C GLY A 219 -3.63 -6.60 20.39
N GLY A 220 -4.34 -7.12 21.41
CA GLY A 220 -4.91 -6.33 22.50
C GLY A 220 -3.84 -5.58 23.31
N VAL A 221 -2.76 -6.26 23.69
CA VAL A 221 -1.61 -5.66 24.39
C VAL A 221 -0.99 -4.53 23.57
N SER A 222 -0.79 -4.73 22.26
CA SER A 222 -0.19 -3.73 21.38
C SER A 222 -1.05 -2.45 21.30
N LEU A 223 -2.37 -2.59 21.16
CA LEU A 223 -3.29 -1.47 21.16
C LEU A 223 -3.34 -0.77 22.52
N PHE A 224 -3.44 -1.51 23.60
CA PHE A 224 -3.44 -0.98 24.95
C PHE A 224 -2.19 -0.16 25.25
N VAL A 225 -1.02 -0.70 24.95
CA VAL A 225 0.27 -0.01 25.12
C VAL A 225 0.31 1.29 24.29
N ASN A 226 -0.23 1.28 23.08
CA ASN A 226 -0.31 2.51 22.29
C ASN A 226 -1.25 3.55 22.91
N TRP A 227 -2.38 3.16 23.46
CA TRP A 227 -3.30 4.07 24.15
C TRP A 227 -2.65 4.68 25.41
N VAL A 228 -1.95 3.87 26.21
CA VAL A 228 -1.17 4.33 27.36
C VAL A 228 -0.10 5.35 26.91
N ARG A 229 0.63 5.05 25.84
CA ARG A 229 1.63 5.96 25.27
C ARG A 229 1.04 7.31 24.93
N ILE A 230 -0.06 7.33 24.17
CA ILE A 230 -0.71 8.57 23.75
C ILE A 230 -1.22 9.34 24.95
N PHE A 231 -1.83 8.67 25.91
CA PHE A 231 -2.33 9.30 27.12
C PHE A 231 -1.21 9.94 27.96
N ILE A 232 -0.06 9.26 28.11
CA ILE A 232 1.14 9.81 28.76
C ILE A 232 1.61 11.09 28.03
N VAL A 233 1.68 11.06 26.69
CA VAL A 233 2.11 12.22 25.90
C VAL A 233 1.14 13.40 26.06
N ILE A 234 -0.17 13.17 26.06
CA ILE A 234 -1.18 14.21 26.25
C ILE A 234 -1.10 14.79 27.67
N THR A 235 -0.96 13.95 28.68
CA THR A 235 -0.83 14.38 30.08
C THR A 235 0.45 15.21 30.28
N ALA A 236 1.58 14.77 29.69
CA ALA A 236 2.83 15.51 29.73
C ALA A 236 2.71 16.86 29.01
N ALA A 237 2.01 16.91 27.88
CA ALA A 237 1.75 18.15 27.15
C ALA A 237 0.93 19.14 27.99
N TYR A 238 -0.10 18.67 28.67
CA TYR A 238 -0.92 19.48 29.56
C TYR A 238 -0.12 20.01 30.75
N MET A 239 0.63 19.13 31.46
CA MET A 239 1.38 19.49 32.66
C MET A 239 2.55 20.46 32.41
N THR A 240 3.07 20.47 31.19
CA THR A 240 4.25 21.28 30.82
C THR A 240 3.94 22.39 29.82
N ASP A 241 2.66 22.67 29.58
CA ASP A 241 2.21 23.66 28.59
C ASP A 241 2.90 23.46 27.23
N MET A 242 2.88 22.22 26.71
CA MET A 242 3.51 21.78 25.44
C MET A 242 5.05 21.79 25.41
N HIS A 243 5.74 22.07 26.52
CA HIS A 243 7.19 22.19 26.53
C HIS A 243 7.94 20.87 26.81
N SER A 244 7.26 19.80 27.17
CA SER A 244 7.87 18.49 27.45
C SER A 244 8.63 17.94 26.24
N HIS A 245 9.80 17.37 26.50
CA HIS A 245 10.54 16.60 25.51
C HIS A 245 9.72 15.41 24.95
N LEU A 246 8.83 14.82 25.75
CA LEU A 246 7.94 13.73 25.32
C LEU A 246 6.96 14.17 24.24
N VAL A 247 6.56 15.43 24.19
CA VAL A 247 5.69 15.95 23.11
C VAL A 247 6.43 15.96 21.78
N LYS A 248 7.72 16.31 21.78
CA LYS A 248 8.56 16.40 20.59
C LYS A 248 9.14 15.05 20.17
N ASN A 249 9.49 14.20 21.13
CA ASN A 249 10.17 12.93 20.90
C ASN A 249 9.65 11.81 21.82
N HIS A 250 8.48 11.25 21.48
CA HIS A 250 7.85 10.14 22.21
C HIS A 250 8.13 8.75 21.59
N TYR A 251 9.06 8.67 20.64
CA TYR A 251 9.39 7.44 19.93
C TYR A 251 9.94 6.37 20.88
N TRP A 252 10.93 6.71 21.69
CA TRP A 252 11.54 5.80 22.66
C TRP A 252 10.56 5.30 23.73
N LEU A 253 9.66 6.18 24.19
CA LEU A 253 8.61 5.79 25.13
C LEU A 253 7.75 4.66 24.54
N GLY A 254 7.37 4.76 23.26
CA GLY A 254 6.61 3.73 22.58
C GLY A 254 7.31 2.37 22.56
N TRP A 255 8.61 2.36 22.27
CA TRP A 255 9.40 1.14 22.24
C TRP A 255 9.54 0.47 23.63
N TRP A 256 9.81 1.25 24.68
CA TRP A 256 9.90 0.71 26.04
C TRP A 256 8.58 0.16 26.54
N LEU A 257 7.47 0.85 26.30
CA LEU A 257 6.15 0.36 26.67
C LEU A 257 5.79 -0.90 25.89
N PHE A 258 6.11 -0.94 24.59
CA PHE A 258 5.88 -2.13 23.77
C PHE A 258 6.73 -3.33 24.26
N ALA A 259 8.00 -3.11 24.58
CA ALA A 259 8.88 -4.15 25.12
C ALA A 259 8.35 -4.69 26.45
N ALA A 260 7.89 -3.83 27.36
CA ALA A 260 7.26 -4.23 28.61
C ALA A 260 5.98 -5.05 28.37
N GLY A 261 5.13 -4.61 27.45
CA GLY A 261 3.92 -5.35 27.06
C GLY A 261 4.23 -6.71 26.44
N PHE A 262 5.28 -6.80 25.61
CA PHE A 262 5.72 -8.07 25.04
C PHE A 262 6.30 -9.03 26.09
N VAL A 263 7.08 -8.54 27.05
CA VAL A 263 7.57 -9.34 28.18
C VAL A 263 6.40 -9.85 29.04
N ALA A 264 5.41 -9.00 29.31
CA ALA A 264 4.20 -9.41 30.02
C ALA A 264 3.42 -10.49 29.26
N PHE A 265 3.33 -10.35 27.92
CA PHE A 265 2.75 -11.39 27.05
C PHE A 265 3.51 -12.71 27.14
N LEU A 266 4.86 -12.69 27.04
CA LEU A 266 5.68 -13.89 27.13
C LEU A 266 5.54 -14.58 28.50
N TRP A 267 5.52 -13.79 29.57
CA TRP A 267 5.32 -14.32 30.93
C TRP A 267 3.94 -14.98 31.08
N TRP A 268 2.87 -14.35 30.61
CA TRP A 268 1.54 -14.91 30.62
C TRP A 268 1.43 -16.16 29.74
N ALA A 269 1.98 -16.11 28.52
CA ALA A 269 2.00 -17.24 27.60
C ALA A 269 2.78 -18.42 28.16
N GLY A 270 3.94 -18.16 28.81
CA GLY A 270 4.75 -19.17 29.46
C GLY A 270 4.00 -19.93 30.58
N ARG A 271 3.12 -19.24 31.32
CA ARG A 271 2.27 -19.88 32.35
C ARG A 271 1.20 -20.83 31.79
N LYS A 272 0.78 -20.58 30.56
CA LYS A 272 -0.18 -21.44 29.86
C LYS A 272 0.47 -22.57 29.07
N MET A 273 1.79 -22.63 29.02
CA MET A 273 2.50 -23.76 28.44
C MET A 273 2.32 -24.97 29.32
N THR A 274 1.43 -25.86 28.96
CA THR A 274 1.43 -27.22 29.47
C THR A 274 2.71 -27.89 28.97
N PRO A 275 3.50 -28.58 29.82
CA PRO A 275 4.64 -29.33 29.33
C PRO A 275 4.18 -30.20 28.16
N ALA A 276 4.85 -30.09 27.02
CA ALA A 276 4.54 -30.93 25.88
C ALA A 276 4.64 -32.38 26.36
N ALA A 277 3.53 -33.12 26.27
CA ALA A 277 3.60 -34.57 26.44
C ALA A 277 4.70 -35.06 25.49
N PRO A 278 5.60 -35.96 25.94
CA PRO A 278 6.66 -36.49 25.11
C PRO A 278 6.03 -36.95 23.80
N GLU A 279 6.53 -36.40 22.66
CA GLU A 279 6.05 -36.78 21.32
C GLU A 279 6.04 -38.31 21.27
N SER A 280 4.86 -38.91 21.29
CA SER A 280 4.74 -40.33 20.96
C SER A 280 5.44 -40.53 19.63
N PRO A 281 6.36 -41.48 19.50
CA PRO A 281 7.04 -41.72 18.25
C PRO A 281 5.98 -41.84 17.16
N PRO A 282 6.19 -41.23 15.97
CA PRO A 282 5.19 -41.23 14.94
C PRO A 282 4.74 -42.69 14.75
N LYS A 283 3.43 -42.93 14.92
CA LYS A 283 2.86 -44.25 14.61
C LYS A 283 3.24 -44.51 13.18
N THR A 284 4.20 -45.43 13.01
CA THR A 284 4.52 -46.01 11.72
C THR A 284 3.29 -46.81 11.34
N ASP A 285 2.33 -46.19 10.65
CA ASP A 285 1.41 -46.92 9.81
C ASP A 285 2.24 -47.62 8.73
N ARG A 286 2.72 -48.79 9.12
CA ARG A 286 3.22 -49.81 8.20
C ARG A 286 2.02 -50.35 7.44
N SER A 287 1.57 -49.64 6.42
CA SER A 287 0.91 -50.29 5.31
C SER A 287 1.99 -50.74 4.33
N PRO A 288 2.14 -52.04 4.13
CA PRO A 288 3.06 -52.58 3.15
C PRO A 288 2.34 -52.48 1.80
N THR A 289 2.74 -51.62 0.94
CA THR A 289 2.71 -51.89 -0.51
C THR A 289 3.40 -50.75 -1.25
N SER A 290 4.47 -51.15 -1.92
CA SER A 290 4.83 -50.76 -3.29
C SER A 290 4.48 -49.32 -3.71
N ASP A 291 5.40 -48.39 -3.46
CA ASP A 291 5.92 -47.51 -4.48
C ASP A 291 7.17 -46.81 -3.93
N LEU A 292 8.29 -47.51 -4.06
CA LEU A 292 9.66 -46.95 -3.95
C LEU A 292 9.93 -46.01 -5.14
N SER A 293 8.99 -45.16 -5.51
CA SER A 293 9.18 -44.17 -6.55
C SER A 293 9.14 -42.76 -5.93
N SER A 294 10.31 -42.16 -5.90
CA SER A 294 10.57 -40.73 -5.86
C SER A 294 10.70 -40.04 -4.48
N HIS A 295 11.66 -40.48 -3.66
CA HIS A 295 12.35 -39.57 -2.74
C HIS A 295 13.36 -38.68 -3.49
N GLY A 296 13.23 -38.59 -4.83
CA GLY A 296 14.12 -37.82 -5.70
C GLY A 296 13.75 -36.34 -5.76
N ALA A 297 14.71 -35.56 -6.28
CA ALA A 297 14.51 -34.17 -6.68
C ALA A 297 13.32 -34.03 -7.65
N ALA A 298 12.75 -32.82 -7.73
CA ALA A 298 11.85 -32.49 -8.83
C ALA A 298 12.55 -32.83 -10.17
N SER A 299 11.79 -33.45 -11.10
CA SER A 299 12.34 -33.71 -12.43
C SER A 299 12.90 -32.41 -13.02
N PRO A 300 14.16 -32.36 -13.48
CA PRO A 300 14.75 -31.13 -14.03
C PRO A 300 13.91 -30.53 -15.16
N ALA A 301 13.33 -31.37 -16.00
CA ALA A 301 12.46 -30.91 -17.09
C ALA A 301 11.16 -30.24 -16.56
N TRP A 302 10.57 -30.78 -15.49
CA TRP A 302 9.38 -30.18 -14.89
C TRP A 302 9.71 -28.87 -14.16
N MET A 303 10.80 -28.82 -13.41
CA MET A 303 11.28 -27.58 -12.80
C MET A 303 11.59 -26.52 -13.86
N GLY A 304 12.23 -26.92 -14.97
CA GLY A 304 12.46 -26.04 -16.12
C GLY A 304 11.17 -25.47 -16.70
N LEU A 305 10.13 -26.30 -16.88
CA LEU A 305 8.82 -25.84 -17.34
C LEU A 305 8.20 -24.80 -16.38
N VAL A 306 8.23 -25.05 -15.07
CA VAL A 306 7.72 -24.10 -14.07
C VAL A 306 8.49 -22.78 -14.15
N LEU A 307 9.83 -22.83 -14.27
CA LEU A 307 10.64 -21.61 -14.41
C LEU A 307 10.38 -20.86 -15.72
N ILE A 308 10.16 -21.57 -16.83
CA ILE A 308 9.76 -20.94 -18.11
C ILE A 308 8.43 -20.21 -17.96
N ILE A 309 7.43 -20.86 -17.38
CA ILE A 309 6.11 -20.25 -17.16
C ILE A 309 6.20 -19.07 -16.18
N LEU A 310 6.97 -19.22 -15.11
CA LEU A 310 7.21 -18.17 -14.12
C LEU A 310 7.88 -16.94 -14.76
N SER A 311 8.80 -17.14 -15.71
CA SER A 311 9.54 -16.08 -16.38
C SER A 311 8.77 -15.43 -17.52
N PHE A 312 7.84 -16.13 -18.15
CA PHE A 312 7.17 -15.68 -19.36
C PHE A 312 6.48 -14.33 -19.21
N VAL A 313 5.65 -14.17 -18.17
CA VAL A 313 4.88 -12.94 -17.94
C VAL A 313 5.77 -11.73 -17.60
N PRO A 314 6.72 -11.78 -16.64
CA PRO A 314 7.54 -10.64 -16.34
C PRO A 314 8.51 -10.28 -17.49
N VAL A 315 9.08 -11.26 -18.19
CA VAL A 315 9.99 -11.00 -19.33
C VAL A 315 9.26 -10.30 -20.47
N THR A 316 8.06 -10.76 -20.84
CA THR A 316 7.24 -10.08 -21.85
C THR A 316 6.85 -8.66 -21.39
N GLY A 317 6.52 -8.48 -20.11
CA GLY A 317 6.25 -7.16 -19.54
C GLY A 317 7.44 -6.20 -19.60
N TYR A 318 8.65 -6.68 -19.36
CA TYR A 318 9.87 -5.88 -19.48
C TYR A 318 10.18 -5.53 -20.94
N ALA A 319 10.05 -6.48 -21.86
CA ALA A 319 10.24 -6.24 -23.28
C ALA A 319 9.28 -5.15 -23.80
N MET A 320 8.00 -5.23 -23.44
CA MET A 320 7.01 -4.20 -23.74
C MET A 320 7.35 -2.85 -23.09
N GLY A 321 7.83 -2.85 -21.85
CA GLY A 321 8.24 -1.64 -21.15
C GLY A 321 9.45 -0.97 -21.78
N TRP A 322 10.40 -1.75 -22.25
CA TRP A 322 11.63 -1.25 -22.88
C TRP A 322 11.34 -0.65 -24.25
N ALA A 323 10.46 -1.21 -25.03
CA ALA A 323 10.00 -0.67 -26.30
C ALA A 323 9.41 0.76 -26.17
N HIS A 324 8.91 1.12 -24.98
CA HIS A 324 8.28 2.43 -24.70
C HIS A 324 9.16 3.37 -23.84
N SER A 325 10.39 2.99 -23.52
CA SER A 325 11.28 3.75 -22.61
C SER A 325 11.79 5.08 -23.19
N GLY A 326 11.67 5.30 -24.51
CA GLY A 326 12.04 6.56 -25.18
C GLY A 326 11.08 7.74 -24.97
N ALA A 327 10.03 7.57 -24.20
CA ALA A 327 8.89 8.48 -24.13
C ALA A 327 8.92 9.52 -23.00
N ASN A 328 10.07 9.85 -22.42
CA ASN A 328 10.17 10.89 -21.37
C ASN A 328 10.30 12.33 -21.92
N SER A 329 9.95 12.57 -23.19
CA SER A 329 9.94 13.92 -23.73
C SER A 329 8.86 14.78 -23.05
N PRO A 330 9.18 16.04 -22.74
CA PRO A 330 8.21 16.97 -22.18
C PRO A 330 6.98 17.10 -23.07
N ILE A 331 5.81 17.24 -22.44
CA ILE A 331 4.54 17.50 -23.13
C ILE A 331 4.30 18.99 -23.13
N ALA A 332 4.22 19.58 -24.34
CA ALA A 332 3.79 20.95 -24.50
C ALA A 332 2.27 21.04 -24.38
N ILE A 333 1.78 22.00 -23.59
CA ILE A 333 0.35 22.24 -23.37
C ILE A 333 -0.04 23.52 -24.08
N GLY A 334 -0.82 23.36 -25.14
CA GLY A 334 -1.41 24.49 -25.89
C GLY A 334 -2.77 24.86 -25.29
N TRP A 335 -3.00 26.17 -25.11
CA TRP A 335 -4.25 26.69 -24.56
C TRP A 335 -5.06 27.38 -25.68
N PRO A 336 -6.39 27.18 -25.72
CA PRO A 336 -7.23 27.87 -26.70
C PRO A 336 -7.27 29.38 -26.41
N PRO A 337 -7.41 30.23 -27.43
CA PRO A 337 -7.70 31.66 -27.24
C PRO A 337 -9.06 31.84 -26.55
N ALA A 338 -9.21 32.93 -25.83
CA ALA A 338 -10.47 33.27 -25.18
C ALA A 338 -11.55 33.62 -26.23
N PRO A 339 -12.78 33.12 -26.14
CA PRO A 339 -13.89 33.52 -27.01
C PRO A 339 -14.38 34.95 -26.70
N ARG A 340 -15.32 35.46 -27.49
CA ARG A 340 -15.91 36.79 -27.26
C ARG A 340 -16.49 36.88 -25.82
N GLY A 341 -16.21 37.97 -25.13
CA GLY A 341 -16.63 38.22 -23.74
C GLY A 341 -15.64 37.68 -22.70
N TRP A 342 -14.63 36.93 -23.13
CA TRP A 342 -13.55 36.43 -22.26
C TRP A 342 -12.20 37.02 -22.67
N THR A 343 -11.29 37.13 -21.70
CA THR A 343 -9.90 37.53 -21.91
C THR A 343 -8.95 36.44 -21.43
N GLY A 344 -7.81 36.24 -22.09
CA GLY A 344 -6.84 35.19 -21.74
C GLY A 344 -6.41 34.39 -23.00
N PRO A 345 -5.58 33.33 -22.84
CA PRO A 345 -5.01 32.84 -21.59
C PRO A 345 -3.92 33.75 -21.01
N SER A 346 -4.02 34.11 -19.76
CA SER A 346 -3.00 34.86 -19.04
C SER A 346 -2.24 33.92 -18.07
N PRO A 347 -0.97 34.17 -17.73
CA PRO A 347 -0.30 33.42 -16.65
C PRO A 347 -1.09 33.60 -15.38
N ALA A 348 -1.59 32.48 -14.82
CA ALA A 348 -2.16 32.51 -13.48
C ALA A 348 -1.04 32.67 -12.48
N ARG A 349 -1.14 33.64 -11.59
CA ARG A 349 -0.25 33.72 -10.44
C ARG A 349 -0.63 32.58 -9.52
N PHE A 350 0.34 31.79 -9.09
CA PHE A 350 0.17 30.77 -8.05
C PHE A 350 -0.21 31.46 -6.72
N GLY A 351 -1.44 31.95 -6.65
CA GLY A 351 -2.02 32.61 -5.49
C GLY A 351 -2.55 31.60 -4.48
N THR A 352 -3.88 31.49 -4.43
CA THR A 352 -4.58 30.61 -3.47
C THR A 352 -4.76 29.17 -3.97
N TRP A 353 -4.49 28.87 -5.24
CA TRP A 353 -4.65 27.54 -5.83
C TRP A 353 -3.38 27.11 -6.56
N ALA A 354 -2.79 26.03 -6.06
CA ALA A 354 -1.58 25.42 -6.64
C ALA A 354 -1.75 23.89 -6.59
N PRO A 355 -2.39 23.29 -7.62
CA PRO A 355 -2.49 21.84 -7.70
C PRO A 355 -1.11 21.19 -7.66
N VAL A 356 -0.99 20.07 -6.92
CA VAL A 356 0.28 19.36 -6.74
C VAL A 356 0.21 18.02 -7.45
N PHE A 357 1.16 17.81 -8.35
CA PHE A 357 1.35 16.54 -9.06
C PHE A 357 2.85 16.24 -9.17
N ILE A 358 3.22 15.00 -8.87
CA ILE A 358 4.62 14.59 -8.79
C ILE A 358 5.12 14.10 -10.14
N ASN A 359 6.28 14.63 -10.58
CA ASN A 359 6.98 14.25 -11.81
C ASN A 359 6.08 14.14 -13.06
N PRO A 360 5.29 15.17 -13.40
CA PRO A 360 4.49 15.14 -14.62
C PRO A 360 5.39 15.31 -15.86
N SER A 361 4.96 14.76 -17.00
CA SER A 361 5.59 15.04 -18.30
C SER A 361 5.30 16.46 -18.81
N GLY A 362 4.22 17.07 -18.34
CA GLY A 362 3.87 18.46 -18.60
C GLY A 362 2.77 18.93 -17.66
N GLN A 363 2.86 20.20 -17.22
CA GLN A 363 1.80 20.83 -16.46
C GLN A 363 1.74 22.32 -16.77
N SER A 364 0.55 22.90 -16.73
CA SER A 364 0.34 24.31 -16.99
C SER A 364 -0.91 24.82 -16.29
N LEU A 365 -0.82 26.06 -15.77
CA LEU A 365 -1.93 26.79 -15.15
C LEU A 365 -2.12 28.10 -15.90
N ARG A 366 -3.34 28.41 -16.31
CA ARG A 366 -3.71 29.66 -16.99
C ARG A 366 -5.01 30.20 -16.38
N ALA A 367 -5.17 31.50 -16.51
CA ALA A 367 -6.38 32.20 -16.10
C ALA A 367 -7.10 32.80 -17.31
N TYR A 368 -8.42 32.76 -17.25
CA TYR A 368 -9.33 33.42 -18.17
C TYR A 368 -10.31 34.24 -17.34
N SER A 369 -10.59 35.44 -17.79
CA SER A 369 -11.45 36.38 -17.09
C SER A 369 -12.62 36.83 -17.95
N GLU A 370 -13.78 37.01 -17.34
CA GLU A 370 -14.97 37.63 -17.93
C GLU A 370 -15.52 38.71 -17.00
N THR A 371 -16.51 39.47 -17.44
CA THR A 371 -17.18 40.45 -16.59
C THR A 371 -17.85 39.73 -15.44
N GLY A 372 -17.35 39.94 -14.18
CA GLY A 372 -17.89 39.34 -12.98
C GLY A 372 -17.10 38.17 -12.42
N GLY A 373 -15.98 37.76 -13.03
CA GLY A 373 -15.09 36.76 -12.41
C GLY A 373 -14.07 36.12 -13.33
N SER A 374 -13.34 35.12 -12.78
CA SER A 374 -12.30 34.44 -13.52
C SER A 374 -12.40 32.92 -13.36
N VAL A 375 -11.85 32.20 -14.34
CA VAL A 375 -11.65 30.73 -14.29
C VAL A 375 -10.17 30.47 -14.41
N GLU A 376 -9.63 29.79 -13.41
CA GLU A 376 -8.29 29.21 -13.45
C GLU A 376 -8.39 27.80 -14.02
N ALA A 377 -7.60 27.52 -15.04
CA ALA A 377 -7.57 26.25 -15.73
C ALA A 377 -6.20 25.59 -15.55
N PHE A 378 -6.17 24.41 -14.97
CA PHE A 378 -4.98 23.61 -14.74
C PHE A 378 -5.04 22.34 -15.57
N VAL A 379 -3.92 21.99 -16.18
CA VAL A 379 -3.71 20.71 -16.86
C VAL A 379 -2.40 20.12 -16.42
N VAL A 380 -2.43 18.83 -16.15
CA VAL A 380 -1.24 18.01 -15.96
C VAL A 380 -1.36 16.77 -16.85
N ALA A 381 -0.24 16.35 -17.43
CA ALA A 381 -0.19 15.20 -18.32
C ALA A 381 1.02 14.33 -18.02
N TYR A 382 0.82 13.03 -18.19
CA TYR A 382 1.83 11.99 -18.10
C TYR A 382 1.83 11.20 -19.42
N ARG A 383 2.97 11.14 -20.08
CA ARG A 383 3.14 10.32 -21.28
C ARG A 383 3.03 8.85 -20.93
N THR A 384 3.75 8.45 -19.89
CA THR A 384 3.61 7.14 -19.24
C THR A 384 3.50 7.34 -17.74
N GLN A 385 2.66 6.55 -17.07
CA GLN A 385 2.59 6.57 -15.61
C GLN A 385 3.57 5.56 -15.03
N THR A 386 4.28 5.97 -13.98
CA THR A 386 5.22 5.15 -13.22
C THR A 386 4.95 5.31 -11.72
N GLN A 387 5.64 4.53 -10.89
CA GLN A 387 5.51 4.72 -9.44
C GLN A 387 6.00 6.10 -8.97
N ARG A 388 6.92 6.72 -9.70
CA ARG A 388 7.47 8.06 -9.39
C ARG A 388 6.66 9.21 -9.97
N GLY A 389 5.77 8.93 -10.93
CA GLY A 389 4.94 9.94 -11.59
C GLY A 389 3.68 9.32 -12.19
N LYS A 390 2.52 9.58 -11.60
CA LYS A 390 1.22 9.03 -12.01
C LYS A 390 0.09 9.99 -11.67
N LEU A 391 -1.07 9.87 -12.34
CA LEU A 391 -2.21 10.74 -12.06
C LEU A 391 -2.77 10.55 -10.64
N LEU A 392 -2.91 9.30 -10.19
CA LEU A 392 -3.40 8.97 -8.86
C LEU A 392 -2.24 8.62 -7.95
N GLY A 393 -1.72 9.59 -7.24
CA GLY A 393 -0.67 9.43 -6.23
C GLY A 393 -1.12 9.97 -4.88
N PHE A 394 -0.57 9.44 -3.78
CA PHE A 394 -0.90 9.89 -2.43
C PHE A 394 -0.70 11.40 -2.21
N ARG A 395 0.29 11.99 -2.90
CA ARG A 395 0.64 13.41 -2.80
C ARG A 395 -0.02 14.27 -3.88
N ASN A 396 -0.71 13.65 -4.86
CA ASN A 396 -1.33 14.38 -5.96
C ASN A 396 -2.71 14.87 -5.57
N THR A 397 -2.93 16.15 -5.75
CA THR A 397 -4.21 16.77 -5.42
C THR A 397 -4.52 17.96 -6.31
N VAL A 398 -5.74 18.04 -6.77
CA VAL A 398 -6.28 19.22 -7.47
C VAL A 398 -6.60 20.37 -6.50
N LEU A 399 -6.70 20.11 -5.19
CA LEU A 399 -6.92 21.15 -4.20
C LEU A 399 -5.65 21.99 -3.96
N GLY A 400 -4.48 21.38 -4.18
CA GLY A 400 -3.20 22.01 -3.87
C GLY A 400 -2.80 21.88 -2.40
N ASP A 401 -1.68 22.52 -2.05
CA ASP A 401 -1.05 22.49 -0.72
C ASP A 401 -1.31 23.77 0.11
N ARG A 402 -2.07 24.74 -0.43
CA ARG A 402 -2.28 26.07 0.17
C ARG A 402 -3.52 26.21 1.02
N GLY A 403 -3.91 25.15 1.72
CA GLY A 403 -4.93 25.18 2.74
C GLY A 403 -6.38 25.09 2.26
N LEU A 404 -6.63 24.81 0.96
CA LEU A 404 -7.97 24.47 0.50
C LEU A 404 -8.40 23.12 1.09
N ARG A 405 -9.55 23.13 1.77
CA ARG A 405 -10.15 21.92 2.33
C ARG A 405 -11.39 21.55 1.56
N ARG A 406 -11.58 20.26 1.30
CA ARG A 406 -12.77 19.73 0.64
C ARG A 406 -13.96 19.79 1.60
N GLU A 407 -15.05 20.44 1.17
CA GLU A 407 -16.33 20.44 1.87
C GLU A 407 -17.22 19.33 1.34
N SER A 408 -17.41 19.27 0.02
CA SER A 408 -18.23 18.25 -0.64
C SER A 408 -17.70 17.88 -2.03
N THR A 409 -18.17 16.76 -2.56
CA THR A 409 -17.88 16.33 -3.93
C THR A 409 -19.13 15.69 -4.53
N ARG A 410 -19.47 16.09 -5.75
CA ARG A 410 -20.56 15.49 -6.53
C ARG A 410 -20.18 15.40 -8.01
N ILE A 411 -20.93 14.63 -8.78
CA ILE A 411 -20.84 14.60 -10.23
C ILE A 411 -21.88 15.53 -10.79
N VAL A 412 -21.46 16.41 -11.72
CA VAL A 412 -22.35 17.37 -12.39
C VAL A 412 -22.29 17.14 -13.90
N GLU A 413 -23.41 17.45 -14.56
CA GLU A 413 -23.50 17.42 -16.02
C GLU A 413 -23.37 18.83 -16.57
N SER A 414 -22.69 18.95 -17.71
CA SER A 414 -22.56 20.19 -18.46
C SER A 414 -22.68 19.88 -19.95
N PRO A 415 -22.84 20.88 -20.80
CA PRO A 415 -22.85 20.68 -22.26
C PRO A 415 -21.58 20.02 -22.80
N SER A 416 -20.47 20.09 -22.06
CA SER A 416 -19.20 19.44 -22.41
C SER A 416 -19.07 18.01 -21.86
N GLY A 417 -20.11 17.48 -21.22
CA GLY A 417 -20.17 16.18 -20.57
C GLY A 417 -20.05 16.24 -19.04
N ARG A 418 -19.77 15.10 -18.43
CA ARG A 418 -19.74 14.94 -16.96
C ARG A 418 -18.44 15.47 -16.36
N TRP A 419 -18.56 16.10 -15.18
CA TRP A 419 -17.44 16.60 -14.38
C TRP A 419 -17.58 16.17 -12.93
N ARG A 420 -16.46 16.03 -12.25
CA ARG A 420 -16.40 15.91 -10.79
C ARG A 420 -16.28 17.31 -10.23
N GLU A 421 -17.34 17.79 -9.59
CA GLU A 421 -17.36 19.07 -8.88
C GLU A 421 -16.92 18.85 -7.43
N THR A 422 -15.96 19.63 -6.97
CA THR A 422 -15.53 19.69 -5.58
C THR A 422 -15.72 21.10 -5.06
N LEU A 423 -16.53 21.24 -4.00
CA LEU A 423 -16.62 22.47 -3.23
C LEU A 423 -15.47 22.49 -2.22
N ALA A 424 -14.68 23.54 -2.27
CA ALA A 424 -13.52 23.71 -1.41
C ALA A 424 -13.60 25.02 -0.63
N ILE A 425 -13.16 25.00 0.63
CA ILE A 425 -13.05 26.18 1.50
C ILE A 425 -11.58 26.50 1.72
N GLY A 426 -11.23 27.77 1.51
CA GLY A 426 -9.89 28.31 1.78
C GLY A 426 -9.70 28.77 3.23
N PRO A 427 -8.46 29.14 3.62
CA PRO A 427 -8.13 29.61 4.96
C PRO A 427 -8.95 30.83 5.43
N THR A 428 -9.34 31.68 4.48
CA THR A 428 -10.15 32.89 4.72
C THR A 428 -11.65 32.64 4.59
N ALA A 429 -12.11 31.37 4.74
CA ALA A 429 -13.48 30.93 4.53
C ALA A 429 -14.02 31.16 3.11
N THR A 430 -13.17 31.52 2.16
CA THR A 430 -13.54 31.72 0.77
C THR A 430 -13.88 30.39 0.12
N ARG A 431 -15.10 30.26 -0.43
CA ARG A 431 -15.53 29.07 -1.16
C ARG A 431 -15.08 29.10 -2.61
N SER A 432 -14.72 27.97 -3.15
CA SER A 432 -14.36 27.78 -4.57
C SER A 432 -14.97 26.51 -5.09
N LEU A 433 -15.44 26.54 -6.34
CA LEU A 433 -15.80 25.35 -7.09
C LEU A 433 -14.62 24.90 -7.94
N ILE A 434 -14.30 23.61 -7.87
CA ILE A 434 -13.27 22.97 -8.71
C ILE A 434 -13.92 21.83 -9.47
N TRP A 435 -13.94 21.95 -10.80
CA TRP A 435 -14.38 20.90 -11.72
C TRP A 435 -13.17 20.14 -12.23
N SER A 436 -13.19 18.83 -12.20
CA SER A 436 -12.08 18.01 -12.69
C SER A 436 -12.58 16.79 -13.45
N ARG A 437 -11.79 16.35 -14.44
CA ARG A 437 -11.97 15.11 -15.17
C ARG A 437 -10.64 14.55 -15.65
N TYR A 438 -10.59 13.25 -15.78
CA TYR A 438 -9.42 12.50 -16.25
C TYR A 438 -9.60 12.13 -17.72
N ARG A 439 -8.52 12.20 -18.48
CA ARG A 439 -8.45 11.70 -19.85
C ARG A 439 -7.37 10.64 -19.93
N ILE A 440 -7.74 9.44 -20.37
CA ILE A 440 -6.84 8.32 -20.61
C ILE A 440 -6.95 7.95 -22.09
N GLY A 441 -5.90 8.17 -22.85
CA GLY A 441 -5.95 8.06 -24.29
C GLY A 441 -7.06 8.93 -24.89
N ARG A 442 -8.08 8.27 -25.47
CA ARG A 442 -9.26 8.93 -26.05
C ARG A 442 -10.47 9.02 -25.12
N ARG A 443 -10.44 8.33 -23.96
CA ARG A 443 -11.58 8.23 -23.04
C ARG A 443 -11.51 9.23 -21.90
N ILE A 444 -12.67 9.66 -21.44
CA ILE A 444 -12.83 10.63 -20.34
C ILE A 444 -13.50 9.94 -19.17
N PHE A 445 -12.97 10.20 -17.97
CA PHE A 445 -13.45 9.64 -16.70
C PHE A 445 -13.64 10.76 -15.68
N VAL A 446 -14.66 10.63 -14.85
CA VAL A 446 -14.88 11.49 -13.67
C VAL A 446 -14.46 10.77 -12.39
N GLU A 447 -14.43 9.43 -12.40
CA GLU A 447 -14.02 8.61 -11.28
C GLU A 447 -12.52 8.28 -11.35
N PRO A 448 -11.72 8.70 -10.34
CA PRO A 448 -10.26 8.48 -10.35
C PRO A 448 -9.90 6.99 -10.45
N ARG A 449 -10.56 6.14 -9.67
CA ARG A 449 -10.26 4.70 -9.63
C ARG A 449 -10.50 4.03 -10.99
N LEU A 450 -11.62 4.35 -11.64
CA LEU A 450 -11.93 3.81 -12.97
C LEU A 450 -10.92 4.29 -14.02
N SER A 451 -10.47 5.54 -13.94
CA SER A 451 -9.44 6.05 -14.85
C SER A 451 -8.12 5.28 -14.72
N GLN A 452 -7.72 4.91 -13.50
CA GLN A 452 -6.50 4.15 -13.27
C GLN A 452 -6.61 2.69 -13.70
N LEU A 453 -7.75 2.05 -13.41
CA LEU A 453 -8.03 0.68 -13.88
C LEU A 453 -7.98 0.63 -15.40
N TRP A 454 -8.61 1.61 -16.08
CA TRP A 454 -8.61 1.71 -17.53
C TRP A 454 -7.20 1.95 -18.09
N TYR A 455 -6.45 2.88 -17.47
CA TYR A 455 -5.05 3.09 -17.82
C TYR A 455 -4.26 1.77 -17.79
N GLY A 456 -4.45 0.98 -16.74
CA GLY A 456 -3.77 -0.30 -16.57
C GLY A 456 -4.10 -1.31 -17.66
N LEU A 457 -5.33 -1.32 -18.16
CA LEU A 457 -5.73 -2.22 -19.26
C LEU A 457 -5.07 -1.81 -20.58
N GLU A 458 -5.12 -0.51 -20.93
CA GLU A 458 -4.46 -0.01 -22.15
C GLU A 458 -2.93 -0.15 -22.05
N ALA A 459 -2.36 0.10 -20.88
CA ALA A 459 -0.93 0.02 -20.64
C ALA A 459 -0.34 -1.39 -20.74
N LEU A 460 -1.14 -2.44 -20.78
CA LEU A 460 -0.65 -3.79 -21.08
C LEU A 460 -0.09 -3.90 -22.49
N VAL A 461 -0.65 -3.16 -23.44
CA VAL A 461 -0.22 -3.15 -24.84
C VAL A 461 0.62 -1.91 -25.12
N ASP A 462 0.02 -0.73 -24.99
CA ASP A 462 0.65 0.57 -25.22
C ASP A 462 0.19 1.58 -24.17
N PRO A 463 1.11 2.14 -23.35
CA PRO A 463 0.74 3.09 -22.30
C PRO A 463 0.09 4.35 -22.90
N PRO A 464 -1.18 4.62 -22.61
CA PRO A 464 -1.85 5.77 -23.19
C PRO A 464 -1.39 7.09 -22.51
N LEU A 465 -1.38 8.16 -23.28
CA LEU A 465 -1.26 9.52 -22.73
C LEU A 465 -2.38 9.71 -21.68
N SER A 466 -2.02 10.12 -20.50
CA SER A 466 -2.97 10.34 -19.42
C SER A 466 -2.87 11.76 -18.88
N SER A 467 -4.01 12.40 -18.61
CA SER A 467 -4.06 13.78 -18.14
C SER A 467 -5.26 14.02 -17.21
N ILE A 468 -5.16 15.04 -16.40
CA ILE A 468 -6.28 15.65 -15.70
C ILE A 468 -6.40 17.10 -16.14
N ILE A 469 -7.63 17.54 -16.38
CA ILE A 469 -7.99 18.95 -16.49
C ILE A 469 -8.81 19.33 -15.26
N ALA A 470 -8.44 20.44 -14.64
CA ALA A 470 -9.18 21.03 -13.53
C ALA A 470 -9.46 22.51 -13.81
N LEU A 471 -10.69 22.93 -13.55
CA LEU A 471 -11.17 24.31 -13.69
C LEU A 471 -11.59 24.80 -12.33
N ARG A 472 -11.11 25.96 -11.90
CA ARG A 472 -11.50 26.58 -10.62
C ARG A 472 -12.07 27.94 -10.84
N THR A 473 -13.10 28.28 -10.06
CA THR A 473 -13.60 29.66 -9.87
C THR A 473 -13.98 29.89 -8.42
N VAL A 474 -13.88 31.12 -7.97
CA VAL A 474 -14.27 31.53 -6.62
C VAL A 474 -15.76 31.81 -6.60
N CYS A 475 -16.46 31.36 -5.53
CA CYS A 475 -17.84 31.70 -5.24
C CYS A 475 -17.91 33.11 -4.61
N THR A 476 -18.90 33.92 -5.02
CA THR A 476 -19.17 35.21 -4.40
C THR A 476 -20.09 35.06 -3.18
N ALA A 477 -21.40 35.05 -3.32
CA ALA A 477 -22.34 34.83 -2.21
C ALA A 477 -22.77 33.36 -2.17
N ASP A 478 -23.39 32.90 -3.22
CA ASP A 478 -23.64 31.48 -3.49
C ASP A 478 -22.73 30.97 -4.61
N CYS A 479 -22.70 29.68 -4.85
CA CYS A 479 -21.88 29.13 -5.90
C CYS A 479 -22.60 28.98 -7.26
N THR A 480 -23.80 29.51 -7.43
CA THR A 480 -24.62 29.36 -8.64
C THR A 480 -23.94 30.05 -9.83
N ALA A 481 -23.53 31.32 -9.66
CA ALA A 481 -22.81 32.06 -10.68
C ALA A 481 -21.47 31.38 -11.04
N ALA A 482 -20.77 30.83 -10.05
CA ALA A 482 -19.55 30.07 -10.24
C ALA A 482 -19.80 28.79 -11.05
N GLN A 483 -20.90 28.09 -10.83
CA GLN A 483 -21.27 26.88 -11.57
C GLN A 483 -21.61 27.21 -13.03
N ILE A 484 -22.37 28.27 -13.29
CA ILE A 484 -22.67 28.75 -14.65
C ILE A 484 -21.38 29.10 -15.40
N ARG A 485 -20.45 29.82 -14.75
CA ARG A 485 -19.16 30.21 -15.31
C ARG A 485 -18.31 28.98 -15.67
N LEU A 486 -18.21 27.98 -14.79
CA LEU A 486 -17.50 26.75 -15.09
C LEU A 486 -18.16 25.96 -16.23
N SER A 487 -19.49 25.92 -16.27
CA SER A 487 -20.24 25.26 -17.34
C SER A 487 -19.92 25.90 -18.68
N SER A 488 -20.00 27.23 -18.79
CA SER A 488 -19.65 28.00 -20.00
C SER A 488 -18.19 27.74 -20.42
N ALA A 489 -17.22 27.87 -19.48
CA ALA A 489 -15.81 27.65 -19.74
C ALA A 489 -15.51 26.24 -20.23
N SER A 490 -16.21 25.22 -19.66
CA SER A 490 -15.99 23.82 -19.98
C SER A 490 -16.23 23.44 -21.44
N VAL A 491 -17.02 24.22 -22.18
CA VAL A 491 -17.39 23.93 -23.56
C VAL A 491 -16.22 24.22 -24.51
N TRP A 492 -15.58 25.38 -24.36
CA TRP A 492 -14.53 25.83 -25.27
C TRP A 492 -13.11 25.61 -24.74
N LEU A 493 -12.94 25.48 -23.45
CA LEU A 493 -11.64 25.32 -22.81
C LEU A 493 -11.12 23.88 -22.96
N ARG A 494 -10.55 23.60 -24.14
CA ARG A 494 -10.00 22.31 -24.55
C ARG A 494 -8.51 22.42 -24.84
N PRO A 495 -7.63 22.27 -23.86
CA PRO A 495 -6.18 22.33 -24.08
C PRO A 495 -5.72 21.18 -24.97
N THR A 496 -4.72 21.44 -25.80
CA THR A 496 -4.05 20.46 -26.66
C THR A 496 -2.78 19.99 -26.00
N LEU A 497 -2.50 18.70 -26.10
CA LEU A 497 -1.29 18.05 -25.56
C LEU A 497 -0.44 17.56 -26.75
N ARG A 498 0.79 18.07 -26.88
CA ARG A 498 1.71 17.77 -27.99
C ARG A 498 3.04 17.21 -27.47
#